data_08d1e3389f396d6b3d17f5dd4392dc15
#
_entry.id   08d1e3389f396d6b3d17f5dd4392dc15
#
_cell.length_a   1.000
_cell.length_b   1.000
_cell.length_c   1.000
_cell.angle_alpha   90.00
_cell.angle_beta   90.00
_cell.angle_gamma   90.00
#
_symmetry.space_group_name_H-M   'P 1'
#
loop_
_entity.id
_entity.type
_entity.pdbx_description
1 polymer ?
#
loop_
_entity_poly.entity_id
_entity_poly.type
_entity_poly.pdbx_seq_one_letter_code
_entity_poly.pdbx_strand_id
1 'polypeptide(L)'
;MENIDIGKKIEKQRKEKGLTSKELATMAGITPSMLSQIERGSANPSIQTLKVLAKALDVPTFSFLLEDTNTDDLIVRSHKRKKMIIDNLSYELLSPDFTGNLATAIMTVPPNTASSENVLEHKGEELAFVLDGTITLHLNEEEYTLDTGDSVKIPAYLKHKWVNQFEKNAIVLFSVTPPIF
;
A
#
# COMPACT_ATOMS: atom_id res chain seq x y z
N MET A 1 -14.00 4.56 12.76
CA MET A 1 -12.68 4.34 13.39
C MET A 1 -12.85 3.16 14.32
N GLU A 2 -12.31 2.01 13.98
CA GLU A 2 -12.23 0.90 14.92
C GLU A 2 -11.33 1.29 16.07
N ASN A 3 -11.75 0.96 17.27
CA ASN A 3 -11.04 1.36 18.48
C ASN A 3 -9.81 0.44 18.63
N ILE A 4 -8.60 0.99 18.45
CA ILE A 4 -7.35 0.23 18.60
C ILE A 4 -7.31 -0.35 20.02
N ASP A 5 -7.40 -1.67 20.15
CA ASP A 5 -7.32 -2.34 21.45
C ASP A 5 -5.85 -2.51 21.87
N ILE A 6 -5.31 -1.42 22.40
CA ILE A 6 -3.92 -1.34 22.89
C ILE A 6 -3.64 -2.43 23.93
N GLY A 7 -4.61 -2.75 24.79
CA GLY A 7 -4.48 -3.75 25.84
C GLY A 7 -4.22 -5.14 25.28
N LYS A 8 -5.01 -5.55 24.28
CA LYS A 8 -4.81 -6.84 23.59
C LYS A 8 -3.47 -6.94 22.87
N LYS A 9 -2.99 -5.83 22.30
CA LYS A 9 -1.67 -5.80 21.64
C LYS A 9 -0.54 -6.00 22.64
N ILE A 10 -0.61 -5.36 23.79
CA ILE A 10 0.36 -5.54 24.88
C ILE A 10 0.32 -7.00 25.36
N GLU A 11 -0.87 -7.56 25.59
CA GLU A 11 -1.05 -8.95 26.01
C GLU A 11 -0.47 -9.94 24.98
N LYS A 12 -0.73 -9.72 23.69
CA LYS A 12 -0.22 -10.54 22.59
C LYS A 12 1.31 -10.54 22.59
N GLN A 13 1.94 -9.36 22.59
CA GLN A 13 3.40 -9.22 22.60
C GLN A 13 4.04 -9.86 23.82
N ARG A 14 3.41 -9.72 24.99
CA ARG A 14 3.86 -10.37 26.23
C ARG A 14 3.84 -11.89 26.08
N LYS A 15 2.75 -12.48 25.58
CA LYS A 15 2.59 -13.93 25.40
C LYS A 15 3.57 -14.47 24.35
N GLU A 16 3.80 -13.76 23.26
CA GLU A 16 4.78 -14.12 22.23
C GLU A 16 6.21 -14.20 22.79
N LYS A 17 6.52 -13.35 23.77
CA LYS A 17 7.80 -13.40 24.49
C LYS A 17 7.84 -14.38 25.68
N GLY A 18 6.76 -15.13 25.92
CA GLY A 18 6.67 -16.11 27.01
C GLY A 18 6.64 -15.51 28.41
N LEU A 19 6.37 -14.19 28.52
CA LEU A 19 6.38 -13.50 29.83
C LEU A 19 5.03 -13.64 30.54
N THR A 20 5.09 -13.83 31.85
CA THR A 20 3.92 -13.68 32.72
C THR A 20 3.58 -12.21 32.91
N SER A 21 2.34 -11.92 33.30
CA SER A 21 1.91 -10.54 33.62
C SER A 21 2.75 -9.93 34.78
N LYS A 22 3.15 -10.75 35.75
CA LYS A 22 4.01 -10.31 36.85
C LYS A 22 5.43 -9.94 36.41
N GLU A 23 6.02 -10.72 35.52
CA GLU A 23 7.36 -10.44 34.97
C GLU A 23 7.36 -9.16 34.15
N LEU A 24 6.42 -9.01 33.22
CA LEU A 24 6.34 -7.79 32.41
C LEU A 24 6.08 -6.54 33.26
N ALA A 25 5.18 -6.63 34.25
CA ALA A 25 4.91 -5.53 35.17
C ALA A 25 6.17 -5.11 35.94
N THR A 26 6.93 -6.09 36.42
CA THR A 26 8.21 -5.84 37.13
C THR A 26 9.22 -5.17 36.19
N MET A 27 9.41 -5.70 34.99
CA MET A 27 10.33 -5.12 33.98
C MET A 27 9.95 -3.69 33.60
N ALA A 28 8.65 -3.39 33.47
CA ALA A 28 8.14 -2.09 33.13
C ALA A 28 8.04 -1.10 34.30
N GLY A 29 8.28 -1.55 35.54
CA GLY A 29 8.18 -0.72 36.73
C GLY A 29 6.74 -0.29 37.07
N ILE A 30 5.75 -1.12 36.74
CA ILE A 30 4.33 -0.90 37.06
C ILE A 30 3.80 -2.05 37.93
N THR A 31 2.59 -1.87 38.47
CA THR A 31 1.99 -2.97 39.27
C THR A 31 1.35 -4.03 38.38
N PRO A 32 1.35 -5.32 38.76
CA PRO A 32 0.63 -6.36 38.01
C PRO A 32 -0.88 -6.06 37.86
N SER A 33 -1.47 -5.43 38.85
CA SER A 33 -2.88 -5.01 38.79
C SER A 33 -3.12 -3.96 37.69
N MET A 34 -2.24 -2.96 37.57
CA MET A 34 -2.30 -1.95 36.50
C MET A 34 -2.14 -2.59 35.12
N LEU A 35 -1.16 -3.47 34.94
CA LEU A 35 -0.97 -4.16 33.67
C LEU A 35 -2.22 -4.99 33.30
N SER A 36 -2.76 -5.74 34.28
CA SER A 36 -3.98 -6.54 34.05
C SER A 36 -5.20 -5.69 33.68
N GLN A 37 -5.34 -4.48 34.24
CA GLN A 37 -6.41 -3.56 33.85
C GLN A 37 -6.22 -3.03 32.43
N ILE A 38 -4.99 -2.71 32.05
CA ILE A 38 -4.64 -2.29 30.68
C ILE A 38 -4.93 -3.41 29.68
N GLU A 39 -4.42 -4.63 29.93
CA GLU A 39 -4.62 -5.77 29.03
C GLU A 39 -6.09 -6.14 28.82
N ARG A 40 -6.96 -5.92 29.82
CA ARG A 40 -8.41 -6.12 29.72
C ARG A 40 -9.18 -4.91 29.16
N GLY A 41 -8.49 -3.84 28.79
CA GLY A 41 -9.14 -2.63 28.29
C GLY A 41 -9.94 -1.84 29.33
N SER A 42 -9.81 -2.18 30.63
CA SER A 42 -10.48 -1.46 31.73
C SER A 42 -9.72 -0.21 32.21
N ALA A 43 -8.51 0.00 31.74
CA ALA A 43 -7.73 1.21 31.92
C ALA A 43 -6.97 1.58 30.65
N ASN A 44 -6.94 2.86 30.31
CA ASN A 44 -6.13 3.38 29.21
C ASN A 44 -4.71 3.70 29.72
N PRO A 45 -3.65 3.15 29.11
CA PRO A 45 -2.29 3.49 29.49
C PRO A 45 -1.94 4.92 29.07
N SER A 46 -1.20 5.63 29.91
CA SER A 46 -0.56 6.89 29.51
C SER A 46 0.53 6.63 28.46
N ILE A 47 0.93 7.68 27.72
CA ILE A 47 2.08 7.57 26.78
C ILE A 47 3.33 7.13 27.51
N GLN A 48 3.56 7.57 28.74
CA GLN A 48 4.70 7.16 29.53
C GLN A 48 4.62 5.67 29.89
N THR A 49 3.44 5.16 30.25
CA THR A 49 3.20 3.73 30.50
C THR A 49 3.43 2.90 29.25
N LEU A 50 2.99 3.37 28.08
CA LEU A 50 3.28 2.70 26.79
C LEU A 50 4.77 2.63 26.51
N LYS A 51 5.53 3.71 26.76
CA LYS A 51 6.98 3.73 26.55
C LYS A 51 7.71 2.70 27.43
N VAL A 52 7.37 2.58 28.71
CA VAL A 52 8.04 1.62 29.60
C VAL A 52 7.66 0.17 29.26
N LEU A 53 6.40 -0.09 28.86
CA LEU A 53 5.97 -1.40 28.38
C LEU A 53 6.65 -1.77 27.06
N ALA A 54 6.73 -0.84 26.10
CA ALA A 54 7.42 -1.04 24.83
C ALA A 54 8.91 -1.37 25.04
N LYS A 55 9.57 -0.62 25.93
CA LYS A 55 10.96 -0.88 26.30
C LYS A 55 11.14 -2.25 26.95
N ALA A 56 10.25 -2.64 27.86
CA ALA A 56 10.29 -3.94 28.52
C ALA A 56 10.05 -5.11 27.54
N LEU A 57 9.22 -4.87 26.53
CA LEU A 57 8.90 -5.83 25.47
C LEU A 57 9.87 -5.75 24.28
N ASP A 58 10.84 -4.83 24.30
CA ASP A 58 11.79 -4.62 23.19
C ASP A 58 11.08 -4.45 21.84
N VAL A 59 10.08 -3.55 21.81
CA VAL A 59 9.32 -3.19 20.61
C VAL A 59 9.19 -1.67 20.49
N PRO A 60 9.03 -1.11 19.30
CA PRO A 60 8.74 0.31 19.14
C PRO A 60 7.41 0.68 19.82
N THR A 61 7.35 1.82 20.53
CA THR A 61 6.11 2.25 21.23
C THR A 61 4.92 2.38 20.28
N PHE A 62 5.15 2.81 19.03
CA PHE A 62 4.09 2.96 18.04
C PHE A 62 3.46 1.64 17.61
N SER A 63 4.12 0.49 17.82
CA SER A 63 3.56 -0.82 17.46
C SER A 63 2.25 -1.13 18.18
N PHE A 64 2.02 -0.56 19.36
CA PHE A 64 0.75 -0.69 20.08
C PHE A 64 -0.36 0.20 19.50
N LEU A 65 0.00 1.21 18.70
CA LEU A 65 -0.92 2.18 18.11
C LEU A 65 -1.25 1.89 16.65
N LEU A 66 -0.50 0.97 16.01
CA LEU A 66 -0.82 0.54 14.64
C LEU A 66 -2.06 -0.34 14.67
N GLU A 67 -2.94 -0.19 13.70
CA GLU A 67 -4.02 -1.15 13.47
C GLU A 67 -3.42 -2.50 13.07
N ASP A 68 -4.01 -3.62 13.54
CA ASP A 68 -3.63 -4.94 13.04
C ASP A 68 -4.02 -5.02 11.58
N THR A 69 -3.05 -5.30 10.73
CA THR A 69 -3.33 -5.52 9.31
C THR A 69 -4.20 -6.77 9.18
N ASN A 70 -5.47 -6.58 8.84
CA ASN A 70 -6.31 -7.69 8.44
C ASN A 70 -5.77 -8.20 7.09
N THR A 71 -5.27 -9.43 7.06
CA THR A 71 -4.71 -10.02 5.83
C THR A 71 -5.74 -10.15 4.71
N ASP A 72 -7.03 -10.22 5.03
CA ASP A 72 -8.09 -10.22 4.03
C ASP A 72 -8.17 -8.89 3.28
N ASP A 73 -7.79 -7.77 3.92
CA ASP A 73 -7.77 -6.43 3.29
C ASP A 73 -6.60 -6.27 2.30
N LEU A 74 -5.61 -7.15 2.38
CA LEU A 74 -4.50 -7.19 1.41
C LEU A 74 -4.87 -7.89 0.11
N ILE A 75 -6.00 -8.61 0.08
CA ILE A 75 -6.44 -9.39 -1.08
C ILE A 75 -7.45 -8.60 -1.90
N VAL A 76 -7.07 -8.22 -3.11
CA VAL A 76 -7.98 -7.56 -4.05
C VAL A 76 -8.58 -8.59 -5.00
N ARG A 77 -9.85 -8.95 -4.78
CA ARG A 77 -10.58 -9.87 -5.67
C ARG A 77 -10.97 -9.15 -6.96
N SER A 78 -10.88 -9.83 -8.10
CA SER A 78 -11.15 -9.24 -9.42
C SER A 78 -12.50 -8.51 -9.50
N HIS A 79 -13.54 -9.10 -8.91
CA HIS A 79 -14.90 -8.52 -8.88
C HIS A 79 -15.09 -7.37 -7.87
N LYS A 80 -14.09 -7.08 -7.03
CA LYS A 80 -14.09 -6.01 -6.03
C LYS A 80 -13.06 -4.90 -6.31
N ARG A 81 -12.36 -4.94 -7.46
CA ARG A 81 -11.41 -3.92 -7.85
C ARG A 81 -12.06 -2.54 -7.89
N LYS A 82 -11.40 -1.57 -7.33
CA LYS A 82 -11.79 -0.16 -7.52
C LYS A 82 -11.53 0.22 -8.97
N LYS A 83 -12.52 0.83 -9.60
CA LYS A 83 -12.44 1.27 -11.00
C LYS A 83 -12.61 2.77 -11.08
N MET A 84 -11.83 3.39 -11.95
CA MET A 84 -11.91 4.80 -12.28
C MET A 84 -11.94 4.96 -13.80
N ILE A 85 -12.63 5.97 -14.28
CA ILE A 85 -12.60 6.39 -15.69
C ILE A 85 -12.10 7.84 -15.70
N ILE A 86 -11.00 8.07 -16.40
CA ILE A 86 -10.37 9.38 -16.55
C ILE A 86 -10.11 9.54 -18.04
N ASP A 87 -10.63 10.60 -18.66
CA ASP A 87 -10.44 10.94 -20.08
C ASP A 87 -10.66 9.75 -21.04
N ASN A 88 -11.74 8.99 -20.81
CA ASN A 88 -12.10 7.76 -21.53
C ASN A 88 -11.20 6.54 -21.29
N LEU A 89 -10.17 6.64 -20.47
CA LEU A 89 -9.38 5.50 -20.04
C LEU A 89 -9.99 4.86 -18.79
N SER A 90 -9.99 3.54 -18.75
CA SER A 90 -10.42 2.79 -17.57
C SER A 90 -9.21 2.32 -16.77
N TYR A 91 -9.24 2.57 -15.46
CA TYR A 91 -8.22 2.11 -14.52
C TYR A 91 -8.84 1.16 -13.51
N GLU A 92 -8.24 -0.02 -13.32
CA GLU A 92 -8.61 -0.99 -12.28
C GLU A 92 -7.46 -1.13 -11.29
N LEU A 93 -7.68 -0.76 -10.03
CA LEU A 93 -6.65 -0.86 -9.00
C LEU A 93 -6.47 -2.32 -8.57
N LEU A 94 -5.24 -2.83 -8.63
CA LEU A 94 -4.85 -4.17 -8.19
C LEU A 94 -4.31 -4.19 -6.76
N SER A 95 -3.71 -3.09 -6.30
CA SER A 95 -3.40 -2.90 -4.87
C SER A 95 -4.65 -2.51 -4.09
N PRO A 96 -4.73 -2.77 -2.77
CA PRO A 96 -5.89 -2.42 -1.96
C PRO A 96 -6.23 -0.93 -1.99
N ASP A 97 -5.20 -0.11 -2.06
CA ASP A 97 -5.28 1.36 -2.11
C ASP A 97 -3.99 1.96 -2.69
N PHE A 98 -3.87 3.29 -2.62
CA PHE A 98 -2.68 4.05 -3.00
C PHE A 98 -1.83 4.45 -1.78
N THR A 99 -2.15 3.94 -0.58
CA THR A 99 -1.36 4.21 0.62
C THR A 99 -0.16 3.28 0.69
N GLY A 100 1.00 3.77 0.97
CA GLY A 100 2.21 2.96 0.98
C GLY A 100 3.16 3.30 -0.17
N ASN A 101 4.10 2.41 -0.43
CA ASN A 101 5.20 2.70 -1.35
C ASN A 101 4.98 2.10 -2.76
N LEU A 102 3.97 1.28 -2.95
CA LEU A 102 3.69 0.61 -4.22
C LEU A 102 2.20 0.64 -4.53
N ALA A 103 1.83 1.11 -5.70
CA ALA A 103 0.51 0.91 -6.26
C ALA A 103 0.61 0.22 -7.61
N THR A 104 -0.33 -0.69 -7.87
CA THR A 104 -0.42 -1.42 -9.13
C THR A 104 -1.83 -1.31 -9.68
N ALA A 105 -1.95 -1.00 -10.96
CA ALA A 105 -3.23 -0.89 -11.65
C ALA A 105 -3.16 -1.47 -13.06
N ILE A 106 -4.32 -1.74 -13.64
CA ILE A 106 -4.49 -2.01 -15.06
C ILE A 106 -5.12 -0.78 -15.69
N MET A 107 -4.53 -0.31 -16.76
CA MET A 107 -5.06 0.75 -17.62
C MET A 107 -5.55 0.13 -18.92
N THR A 108 -6.79 0.42 -19.30
CA THR A 108 -7.32 0.11 -20.64
C THR A 108 -7.38 1.38 -21.45
N VAL A 109 -6.68 1.38 -22.57
CA VAL A 109 -6.61 2.51 -23.51
C VAL A 109 -7.40 2.15 -24.77
N PRO A 110 -8.56 2.77 -24.99
CA PRO A 110 -9.37 2.52 -26.18
C PRO A 110 -8.65 2.98 -27.48
N PRO A 111 -9.12 2.55 -28.66
CA PRO A 111 -8.62 3.04 -29.94
C PRO A 111 -8.64 4.57 -30.05
N ASN A 112 -7.61 5.12 -30.68
CA ASN A 112 -7.46 6.55 -30.93
C ASN A 112 -7.53 7.43 -29.67
N THR A 113 -7.04 6.92 -28.55
CA THR A 113 -6.96 7.66 -27.28
C THR A 113 -5.53 7.67 -26.73
N ALA A 114 -5.27 8.58 -25.80
CA ALA A 114 -3.98 8.71 -25.13
C ALA A 114 -4.17 8.88 -23.63
N SER A 115 -3.15 8.53 -22.83
CA SER A 115 -3.18 8.64 -21.38
C SER A 115 -3.30 10.08 -20.88
N SER A 116 -2.94 11.05 -21.72
CA SER A 116 -2.99 12.49 -21.41
C SER A 116 -2.87 13.30 -22.70
N GLU A 117 -3.25 14.60 -22.68
CA GLU A 117 -3.00 15.50 -23.81
C GLU A 117 -1.50 15.73 -24.03
N ASN A 118 -0.79 16.03 -22.95
CA ASN A 118 0.65 16.30 -22.96
C ASN A 118 1.42 15.15 -22.34
N VAL A 119 2.73 15.06 -22.64
CA VAL A 119 3.62 14.16 -21.93
C VAL A 119 3.68 14.55 -20.45
N LEU A 120 3.60 13.58 -19.56
CA LEU A 120 3.62 13.77 -18.12
C LEU A 120 4.90 13.20 -17.52
N GLU A 121 5.28 13.72 -16.38
CA GLU A 121 6.33 13.16 -15.55
C GLU A 121 5.83 13.07 -14.10
N HIS A 122 6.29 12.09 -13.37
CA HIS A 122 5.95 11.93 -11.96
C HIS A 122 7.17 11.47 -11.15
N LYS A 123 7.07 11.63 -9.85
CA LYS A 123 8.16 11.28 -8.92
C LYS A 123 8.40 9.78 -8.81
N GLY A 124 7.36 8.97 -9.01
CA GLY A 124 7.46 7.52 -8.89
C GLY A 124 8.21 6.89 -10.07
N GLU A 125 8.98 5.84 -9.79
CA GLU A 125 9.49 4.92 -10.81
C GLU A 125 8.35 3.97 -11.20
N GLU A 126 8.22 3.67 -12.49
CA GLU A 126 7.15 2.82 -13.02
C GLU A 126 7.74 1.58 -13.71
N LEU A 127 7.10 0.44 -13.49
CA LEU A 127 7.25 -0.75 -14.34
C LEU A 127 5.90 -1.01 -15.01
N ALA A 128 5.89 -1.03 -16.34
CA ALA A 128 4.69 -1.36 -17.10
C ALA A 128 4.89 -2.63 -17.92
N PHE A 129 3.77 -3.34 -18.15
CA PHE A 129 3.70 -4.58 -18.92
C PHE A 129 2.44 -4.59 -19.78
N VAL A 130 2.57 -4.84 -21.08
CA VAL A 130 1.44 -4.92 -22.00
C VAL A 130 0.75 -6.28 -21.84
N LEU A 131 -0.44 -6.29 -21.27
CA LEU A 131 -1.23 -7.51 -21.06
C LEU A 131 -1.94 -7.98 -22.33
N ASP A 132 -2.43 -7.04 -23.14
CA ASP A 132 -3.15 -7.33 -24.38
C ASP A 132 -3.10 -6.14 -25.34
N GLY A 133 -3.07 -6.40 -26.64
CA GLY A 133 -3.04 -5.41 -27.69
C GLY A 133 -1.66 -4.86 -28.01
N THR A 134 -1.64 -3.78 -28.79
CA THR A 134 -0.45 -3.02 -29.17
C THR A 134 -0.64 -1.57 -28.77
N ILE A 135 0.41 -0.92 -28.28
CA ILE A 135 0.34 0.46 -27.82
C ILE A 135 1.64 1.20 -28.12
N THR A 136 1.58 2.49 -28.41
CA THR A 136 2.74 3.35 -28.54
C THR A 136 3.06 4.04 -27.22
N LEU A 137 4.30 3.95 -26.78
CA LEU A 137 4.83 4.67 -25.65
C LEU A 137 5.78 5.77 -26.14
N HIS A 138 5.47 7.01 -25.81
CA HIS A 138 6.39 8.13 -25.96
C HIS A 138 7.26 8.24 -24.70
N LEU A 139 8.58 8.21 -24.87
CA LEU A 139 9.58 8.46 -23.82
C LEU A 139 10.45 9.63 -24.25
N ASN A 140 10.30 10.77 -23.60
CA ASN A 140 10.87 12.05 -24.04
C ASN A 140 10.43 12.37 -25.51
N GLU A 141 11.39 12.38 -26.43
CA GLU A 141 11.18 12.67 -27.85
C GLU A 141 11.10 11.41 -28.74
N GLU A 142 11.24 10.22 -28.14
CA GLU A 142 11.24 8.96 -28.86
C GLU A 142 9.93 8.18 -28.69
N GLU A 143 9.56 7.42 -29.72
CA GLU A 143 8.35 6.61 -29.76
C GLU A 143 8.71 5.12 -29.88
N TYR A 144 8.07 4.30 -29.05
CA TYR A 144 8.25 2.85 -29.03
C TYR A 144 6.89 2.18 -29.18
N THR A 145 6.76 1.29 -30.15
CA THR A 145 5.60 0.39 -30.24
C THR A 145 5.86 -0.83 -29.38
N LEU A 146 4.95 -1.11 -28.47
CA LEU A 146 4.99 -2.25 -27.56
C LEU A 146 3.82 -3.18 -27.86
N ASP A 147 4.12 -4.47 -27.93
CA ASP A 147 3.15 -5.53 -28.17
C ASP A 147 2.88 -6.33 -26.87
N THR A 148 1.83 -7.12 -26.90
CA THR A 148 1.50 -8.05 -25.79
C THR A 148 2.73 -8.86 -25.37
N GLY A 149 3.08 -8.78 -24.08
CA GLY A 149 4.24 -9.44 -23.48
C GLY A 149 5.46 -8.53 -23.30
N ASP A 150 5.47 -7.35 -23.92
CA ASP A 150 6.55 -6.39 -23.73
C ASP A 150 6.42 -5.68 -22.38
N SER A 151 7.57 -5.28 -21.83
CA SER A 151 7.66 -4.52 -20.58
C SER A 151 8.60 -3.34 -20.71
N VAL A 152 8.35 -2.31 -19.93
CA VAL A 152 9.20 -1.13 -19.88
C VAL A 152 9.36 -0.65 -18.45
N LYS A 153 10.57 -0.27 -18.08
CA LYS A 153 10.87 0.47 -16.84
C LYS A 153 10.99 1.95 -17.18
N ILE A 154 10.17 2.77 -16.54
CA ILE A 154 10.18 4.22 -16.69
C ILE A 154 10.76 4.82 -15.40
N PRO A 155 11.98 5.39 -15.43
CA PRO A 155 12.57 6.06 -14.29
C PRO A 155 11.75 7.26 -13.81
N ALA A 156 11.87 7.60 -12.53
CA ALA A 156 11.29 8.81 -11.97
C ALA A 156 11.65 10.06 -12.82
N TYR A 157 10.68 10.94 -13.00
CA TYR A 157 10.80 12.19 -13.77
C TYR A 157 11.09 12.01 -15.26
N LEU A 158 11.06 10.80 -15.81
CA LEU A 158 11.12 10.62 -17.26
C LEU A 158 9.76 10.96 -17.87
N LYS A 159 9.76 11.93 -18.79
CA LYS A 159 8.55 12.32 -19.51
C LYS A 159 8.03 11.20 -20.39
N HIS A 160 6.77 10.84 -20.22
CA HIS A 160 6.18 9.75 -20.96
C HIS A 160 4.67 9.95 -21.20
N LYS A 161 4.15 9.22 -22.20
CA LYS A 161 2.75 9.23 -22.58
C LYS A 161 2.41 7.95 -23.33
N TRP A 162 1.30 7.32 -22.98
CA TRP A 162 0.78 6.17 -23.68
C TRP A 162 -0.23 6.61 -24.75
N VAL A 163 -0.13 6.09 -25.95
CA VAL A 163 -1.00 6.41 -27.08
C VAL A 163 -1.45 5.13 -27.76
N ASN A 164 -2.74 4.92 -27.86
CA ASN A 164 -3.29 3.83 -28.65
C ASN A 164 -3.80 4.37 -29.98
N GLN A 165 -3.00 4.23 -31.02
CA GLN A 165 -3.36 4.58 -32.41
C GLN A 165 -3.87 3.38 -33.23
N PHE A 166 -4.08 2.23 -32.57
CA PHE A 166 -4.52 0.99 -33.19
C PHE A 166 -6.04 0.81 -33.05
N GLU A 167 -6.59 -0.19 -33.74
CA GLU A 167 -8.05 -0.41 -33.83
C GLU A 167 -8.66 -1.15 -32.64
N LYS A 168 -7.82 -1.77 -31.78
CA LYS A 168 -8.25 -2.52 -30.60
C LYS A 168 -7.85 -1.82 -29.31
N ASN A 169 -8.52 -2.14 -28.24
CA ASN A 169 -8.06 -1.71 -26.92
C ASN A 169 -6.64 -2.24 -26.63
N ALA A 170 -5.84 -1.43 -26.00
CA ALA A 170 -4.61 -1.87 -25.37
C ALA A 170 -4.81 -1.94 -23.85
N ILE A 171 -4.28 -3.00 -23.23
CA ILE A 171 -4.37 -3.24 -21.79
C ILE A 171 -2.97 -3.28 -21.21
N VAL A 172 -2.66 -2.35 -20.33
CA VAL A 172 -1.35 -2.20 -19.72
C VAL A 172 -1.48 -2.34 -18.20
N LEU A 173 -0.75 -3.27 -17.62
CA LEU A 173 -0.52 -3.31 -16.18
C LEU A 173 0.67 -2.40 -15.87
N PHE A 174 0.54 -1.57 -14.85
CA PHE A 174 1.65 -0.76 -14.38
C PHE A 174 1.73 -0.74 -12.85
N SER A 175 2.96 -0.64 -12.35
CA SER A 175 3.27 -0.52 -10.93
C SER A 175 4.15 0.69 -10.71
N VAL A 176 3.76 1.57 -9.77
CA VAL A 176 4.48 2.82 -9.48
C VAL A 176 4.94 2.83 -8.02
N THR A 177 6.18 3.27 -7.81
CA THR A 177 6.79 3.37 -6.47
C THR A 177 7.67 4.62 -6.34
N PRO A 178 7.39 5.56 -5.40
CA PRO A 178 6.12 5.71 -4.67
C PRO A 178 4.98 6.15 -5.60
N PRO A 179 3.72 5.83 -5.29
CA PRO A 179 2.57 6.18 -6.14
C PRO A 179 2.19 7.65 -5.99
N ILE A 180 3.07 8.53 -6.45
CA ILE A 180 2.91 9.99 -6.44
C ILE A 180 2.85 10.44 -7.90
N PHE A 181 1.68 10.84 -8.33
CA PHE A 181 1.33 11.28 -9.69
C PHE A 181 1.18 12.80 -9.74
#